data_6b236ac72d1e5e7ec4c0ed38c8601a0f
#
_entry.id   6b236ac72d1e5e7ec4c0ed38c8601a0f
#
_cell.length_a   1.000
_cell.length_b   1.000
_cell.length_c   1.000
_cell.angle_alpha   90.00
_cell.angle_beta   90.00
_cell.angle_gamma   90.00
#
_symmetry.space_group_name_H-M   'P 1'
#
loop_
_entity.id
_entity.type
_entity.pdbx_description
1 polymer ?
#
loop_
_entity_poly.entity_id
_entity_poly.type
_entity_poly.pdbx_seq_one_letter_code
_entity_poly.pdbx_strand_id
1 'polypeptide(L)'
;MTEINLLENYPKTKRDLKKAAINRNEKERKIARKFDKEFFDGDRKHGYGGYNYNEKFWTQVVKDFVNHYKLEKGSKILDVGCGKGFLINDIKELCPGIDV
;
A
#
# COMPACT_ATOMS: atom_id res chain seq x y z
N MET A 1 26.52 -3.89 -6.03
CA MET A 1 25.15 -3.36 -6.00
C MET A 1 24.79 -2.99 -4.57
N THR A 2 24.32 -1.78 -4.35
CA THR A 2 23.95 -1.30 -3.01
C THR A 2 22.45 -1.45 -2.82
N GLU A 3 22.06 -2.10 -1.74
CA GLU A 3 20.66 -2.18 -1.35
C GLU A 3 20.19 -0.83 -0.83
N ILE A 4 18.99 -0.41 -1.24
CA ILE A 4 18.38 0.85 -0.83
C ILE A 4 16.97 0.57 -0.30
N ASN A 5 16.66 1.13 0.87
CA ASN A 5 15.32 1.05 1.43
C ASN A 5 14.46 2.23 0.98
N LEU A 6 13.72 2.05 -0.10
CA LEU A 6 12.80 3.08 -0.64
C LEU A 6 11.53 3.25 0.21
N LEU A 7 11.30 2.38 1.19
CA LEU A 7 10.16 2.46 2.10
C LEU A 7 10.53 3.00 3.47
N GLU A 8 11.71 3.60 3.61
CA GLU A 8 12.17 4.16 4.89
C GLU A 8 11.18 5.15 5.49
N ASN A 9 10.56 5.97 4.65
CA ASN A 9 9.59 6.98 5.06
C ASN A 9 8.14 6.50 5.02
N TYR A 10 7.90 5.21 4.78
CA TYR A 10 6.57 4.63 4.90
C TYR A 10 6.20 4.54 6.38
N PRO A 11 5.02 5.04 6.77
CA PRO A 11 4.59 5.02 8.18
C PRO A 11 4.58 3.60 8.74
N LYS A 12 5.30 3.40 9.85
CA LYS A 12 5.35 2.12 10.56
C LYS A 12 4.53 2.22 11.82
N THR A 13 3.48 1.43 11.93
CA THR A 13 2.67 1.34 13.14
C THR A 13 2.99 0.06 13.87
N LYS A 14 3.22 0.17 15.19
CA LYS A 14 3.34 -1.02 16.03
C LYS A 14 1.97 -1.64 16.21
N ARG A 15 1.89 -2.93 15.99
CA ARG A 15 0.66 -3.69 16.12
C ARG A 15 0.82 -4.75 17.20
N ASP A 16 -0.15 -4.84 18.10
CA ASP A 16 -0.22 -5.94 19.07
C ASP A 16 -0.73 -7.19 18.37
N LEU A 17 0.18 -8.08 17.99
CA LEU A 17 -0.13 -9.31 17.28
C LEU A 17 -0.93 -10.29 18.13
N LYS A 18 -0.70 -10.33 19.43
CA LYS A 18 -1.45 -11.20 20.35
C LYS A 18 -2.91 -10.76 20.43
N LYS A 19 -3.14 -9.47 20.62
CA LYS A 19 -4.49 -8.90 20.66
C LYS A 19 -5.22 -9.09 19.33
N ALA A 20 -4.52 -8.88 18.22
CA ALA A 20 -5.08 -9.11 16.88
C ALA A 20 -5.48 -10.59 16.68
N ALA A 21 -4.67 -11.54 17.15
CA ALA A 21 -4.97 -12.96 17.07
C ALA A 21 -6.19 -13.35 17.91
N ILE A 22 -6.31 -12.80 19.12
CA ILE A 22 -7.46 -13.04 20.01
C ILE A 22 -8.76 -12.50 19.38
N ASN A 23 -8.69 -11.35 18.72
CA ASN A 23 -9.85 -10.71 18.09
C ASN A 23 -10.30 -11.41 16.80
N ARG A 24 -9.51 -12.34 16.28
CA ARG A 24 -9.85 -13.13 15.09
C ARG A 24 -10.37 -14.50 15.49
N ASN A 25 -11.67 -14.60 15.74
CA ASN A 25 -12.33 -15.88 15.99
C ASN A 25 -12.60 -16.64 14.69
N GLU A 26 -13.19 -17.81 14.75
CA GLU A 26 -13.46 -18.64 13.57
C GLU A 26 -14.39 -17.95 12.57
N LYS A 27 -15.36 -17.17 13.04
CA LYS A 27 -16.25 -16.38 12.18
C LYS A 27 -15.47 -15.39 11.32
N GLU A 28 -14.53 -14.65 11.94
CA GLU A 28 -13.69 -13.69 11.24
C GLU A 28 -12.78 -14.36 10.22
N ARG A 29 -12.20 -15.50 10.58
CA ARG A 29 -11.35 -16.29 9.67
C ARG A 29 -12.12 -16.85 8.48
N LYS A 30 -13.37 -17.26 8.70
CA LYS A 30 -14.25 -17.75 7.63
C LYS A 30 -14.57 -16.67 6.63
N ILE A 31 -14.84 -15.45 7.10
CA ILE A 31 -15.04 -14.27 6.24
C ILE A 31 -13.78 -13.97 5.45
N ALA A 32 -12.61 -13.99 6.10
CA ALA A 32 -11.33 -13.72 5.46
C ALA A 32 -11.01 -14.72 4.33
N ARG A 33 -11.34 -16.00 4.51
CA ARG A 33 -11.07 -17.05 3.50
C ARG A 33 -11.82 -16.87 2.21
N LYS A 34 -12.87 -16.07 2.17
CA LYS A 34 -13.63 -15.79 0.95
C LYS A 34 -12.90 -14.88 -0.02
N PHE A 35 -11.89 -14.11 0.45
CA PHE A 35 -11.12 -13.15 -0.37
C PHE A 35 -11.99 -12.20 -1.21
N ASP A 36 -13.15 -11.82 -0.67
CA ASP A 36 -14.05 -10.87 -1.31
C ASP A 36 -13.89 -9.45 -0.74
N LYS A 37 -14.91 -8.61 -0.89
CA LYS A 37 -14.90 -7.22 -0.44
C LYS A 37 -14.52 -7.08 1.05
N GLU A 38 -15.01 -7.96 1.91
CA GLU A 38 -14.73 -7.89 3.36
C GLU A 38 -13.25 -8.13 3.66
N PHE A 39 -12.58 -8.99 2.89
CA PHE A 39 -11.15 -9.22 3.04
C PHE A 39 -10.33 -7.98 2.67
N PHE A 40 -10.63 -7.34 1.57
CA PHE A 40 -9.85 -6.21 1.05
C PHE A 40 -10.26 -4.87 1.65
N ASP A 41 -11.56 -4.58 1.75
CA ASP A 41 -12.11 -3.27 2.12
C ASP A 41 -12.80 -3.26 3.49
N GLY A 42 -13.04 -4.41 4.10
CA GLY A 42 -13.73 -4.51 5.37
C GLY A 42 -12.84 -4.22 6.57
N ASP A 43 -13.32 -4.64 7.74
CA ASP A 43 -12.55 -4.51 8.98
C ASP A 43 -11.25 -5.33 8.89
N ARG A 44 -10.19 -4.82 9.49
CA ARG A 44 -8.88 -5.46 9.47
C ARG A 44 -8.87 -6.87 10.07
N LYS A 45 -9.81 -7.18 10.94
CA LYS A 45 -10.00 -8.54 11.50
C LYS A 45 -10.41 -9.56 10.43
N HIS A 46 -10.96 -9.12 9.30
CA HIS A 46 -11.39 -9.97 8.19
C HIS A 46 -10.31 -10.16 7.11
N GLY A 47 -9.14 -9.57 7.27
CA GLY A 47 -8.05 -9.74 6.33
C GLY A 47 -7.19 -8.52 6.15
N TYR A 48 -6.98 -8.11 4.91
CA TYR A 48 -6.11 -6.98 4.56
C TYR A 48 -6.59 -5.67 5.18
N GLY A 49 -7.86 -5.36 5.00
CA GLY A 49 -8.52 -4.16 5.56
C GLY A 49 -7.87 -2.85 5.16
N GLY A 50 -8.64 -1.80 5.11
CA GLY A 50 -8.06 -0.47 4.94
C GLY A 50 -7.59 -0.14 3.53
N TYR A 51 -8.26 -0.62 2.50
CA TYR A 51 -8.05 -0.19 1.12
C TYR A 51 -8.56 1.23 0.88
N ASN A 52 -8.48 2.06 1.92
CA ASN A 52 -8.86 3.46 1.82
C ASN A 52 -7.63 4.33 1.56
N TYR A 53 -7.76 5.26 0.63
CA TYR A 53 -6.68 6.18 0.33
C TYR A 53 -6.34 7.05 1.54
N ASN A 54 -5.06 7.15 1.83
CA ASN A 54 -4.52 8.07 2.82
C ASN A 54 -3.16 8.57 2.34
N GLU A 55 -3.09 9.82 1.97
CA GLU A 55 -1.89 10.45 1.40
C GLU A 55 -0.65 10.31 2.29
N LYS A 56 -0.81 10.26 3.61
CA LYS A 56 0.33 10.14 4.54
C LYS A 56 1.17 8.88 4.32
N PHE A 57 0.59 7.82 3.75
CA PHE A 57 1.33 6.57 3.54
C PHE A 57 2.32 6.66 2.39
N TRP A 58 1.97 7.34 1.31
CA TRP A 58 2.75 7.28 0.10
C TRP A 58 3.43 8.58 -0.32
N THR A 59 2.97 9.75 0.15
CA THR A 59 3.47 11.04 -0.33
C THR A 59 5.00 11.15 -0.26
N GLN A 60 5.61 10.85 0.88
CA GLN A 60 7.06 10.92 1.02
C GLN A 60 7.77 9.79 0.29
N VAL A 61 7.20 8.58 0.31
CA VAL A 61 7.74 7.42 -0.42
C VAL A 61 7.79 7.69 -1.92
N VAL A 62 6.75 8.32 -2.47
CA VAL A 62 6.70 8.68 -3.89
C VAL A 62 7.79 9.71 -4.22
N LYS A 63 8.01 10.71 -3.37
CA LYS A 63 9.12 11.65 -3.54
C LYS A 63 10.46 10.94 -3.58
N ASP A 64 10.66 9.98 -2.70
CA ASP A 64 11.89 9.19 -2.66
C ASP A 64 12.06 8.36 -3.94
N PHE A 65 10.99 7.77 -4.47
CA PHE A 65 11.00 7.04 -5.73
C PHE A 65 11.37 7.94 -6.90
N VAL A 66 10.72 9.10 -7.00
CA VAL A 66 10.97 10.06 -8.08
C VAL A 66 12.42 10.51 -8.07
N ASN A 67 12.97 10.82 -6.90
CA ASN A 67 14.35 11.27 -6.74
C ASN A 67 15.36 10.17 -7.05
N HIS A 68 15.12 8.96 -6.54
CA HIS A 68 16.05 7.84 -6.72
C HIS A 68 16.14 7.38 -8.17
N TYR A 69 14.99 7.19 -8.81
CA TYR A 69 14.91 6.73 -10.20
C TYR A 69 14.93 7.87 -11.22
N LYS A 70 14.97 9.12 -10.78
CA LYS A 70 14.92 10.30 -11.65
C LYS A 70 13.74 10.25 -12.61
N LEU A 71 12.55 9.95 -12.04
CA LEU A 71 11.33 9.86 -12.83
C LEU A 71 10.95 11.22 -13.39
N GLU A 72 10.54 11.23 -14.65
CA GLU A 72 10.18 12.43 -15.38
C GLU A 72 9.04 12.15 -16.35
N LYS A 73 8.56 13.20 -17.01
CA LYS A 73 7.56 13.06 -18.07
C LYS A 73 8.05 12.04 -19.11
N GLY A 74 7.21 11.08 -19.44
CA GLY A 74 7.54 10.01 -20.39
C GLY A 74 8.17 8.76 -19.75
N SER A 75 8.56 8.79 -18.48
CA SER A 75 8.97 7.59 -17.77
C SER A 75 7.81 6.60 -17.71
N LYS A 76 8.12 5.30 -17.77
CA LYS A 76 7.12 4.23 -17.72
C LYS A 76 7.25 3.43 -16.44
N ILE A 77 6.13 3.18 -15.78
CA ILE A 77 6.09 2.43 -14.52
C ILE A 77 5.03 1.34 -14.61
N LEU A 78 5.39 0.15 -14.14
CA LEU A 78 4.45 -0.95 -13.94
C LEU A 78 4.46 -1.33 -12.46
N ASP A 79 3.31 -1.25 -11.82
CA ASP A 79 3.12 -1.70 -10.45
C ASP A 79 2.34 -3.01 -10.43
N VAL A 80 3.03 -4.11 -10.22
CA VAL A 80 2.43 -5.44 -10.14
C VAL A 80 1.75 -5.61 -8.77
N GLY A 81 0.45 -5.96 -8.78
CA GLY A 81 -0.32 -6.07 -7.55
C GLY A 81 -0.74 -4.72 -6.97
N CYS A 82 -0.96 -3.74 -7.82
CA CYS A 82 -1.22 -2.35 -7.44
C CYS A 82 -2.47 -2.13 -6.56
N GLY A 83 -3.34 -3.11 -6.40
CA GLY A 83 -4.59 -2.96 -5.67
C GLY A 83 -5.50 -1.90 -6.31
N LYS A 84 -5.91 -0.90 -5.54
CA LYS A 84 -6.69 0.23 -6.07
C LYS A 84 -5.86 1.32 -6.73
N GLY A 85 -4.55 1.12 -6.83
CA GLY A 85 -3.67 2.04 -7.53
C GLY A 85 -3.27 3.29 -6.76
N PHE A 86 -3.27 3.26 -5.44
CA PHE A 86 -2.95 4.44 -4.63
C PHE A 86 -1.52 4.93 -4.86
N LEU A 87 -0.54 4.03 -4.87
CA LEU A 87 0.86 4.38 -5.11
C LEU A 87 1.04 4.99 -6.51
N ILE A 88 0.48 4.34 -7.52
CA ILE A 88 0.54 4.82 -8.91
C ILE A 88 -0.14 6.16 -9.07
N ASN A 89 -1.28 6.38 -8.42
CA ASN A 89 -1.98 7.65 -8.43
C ASN A 89 -1.11 8.78 -7.86
N ASP A 90 -0.47 8.54 -6.74
CA ASP A 90 0.40 9.53 -6.10
C ASP A 90 1.64 9.83 -6.95
N ILE A 91 2.17 8.82 -7.64
CA ILE A 91 3.26 9.01 -8.60
C ILE A 91 2.82 9.91 -9.75
N LYS A 92 1.63 9.68 -10.30
CA LYS A 92 1.08 10.52 -11.39
C LYS A 92 0.83 11.96 -10.95
N GLU A 93 0.36 12.17 -9.74
CA GLU A 93 0.13 13.51 -9.21
C GLU A 93 1.42 14.28 -8.99
N LEU A 94 2.46 13.61 -8.48
CA LEU A 94 3.76 14.24 -8.26
C LEU A 94 4.53 14.45 -9.56
N CYS A 95 4.36 13.56 -10.53
CA CYS A 95 5.09 13.58 -11.80
C CYS A 95 4.11 13.49 -12.99
N PRO A 96 3.42 14.59 -13.35
CA PRO A 96 2.49 14.60 -14.47
C PRO A 96 3.16 14.19 -15.78
N GLY A 97 2.46 13.40 -16.59
CA GLY A 97 2.97 12.91 -17.86
C GLY A 97 3.76 11.61 -17.79
N ILE A 98 3.86 11.01 -16.60
CA ILE A 98 4.41 9.67 -16.46
C ILE A 98 3.42 8.64 -17.00
N ASP A 99 3.93 7.57 -17.61
CA ASP A 99 3.13 6.47 -18.15
C ASP A 99 3.06 5.33 -17.13
N VAL A 100 1.87 4.99 -16.72
CA VAL A 100 1.63 3.95 -15.71
C VAL A 100 0.68 2.87 -16.20
#